data_64ee7c68aa35fc6f6a9c5cacb90a42fa
#
_entry.id   64ee7c68aa35fc6f6a9c5cacb90a42fa
#
_cell.length_a   1.000
_cell.length_b   1.000
_cell.length_c   1.000
_cell.angle_alpha   90.00
_cell.angle_beta   90.00
_cell.angle_gamma   90.00
#
_symmetry.space_group_name_H-M   'P 1'
#
loop_
_entity.id
_entity.type
_entity.pdbx_description
1 polymer ?
#
loop_
_entity_poly.entity_id
_entity_poly.type
_entity_poly.pdbx_seq_one_letter_code
_entity_poly.pdbx_strand_id
1 'polypeptide(L)'
;PLEFNAHIEKYSDNSATRYIMSATVKNISNTNSISGTVSSDFTEIGGEIETRCFENVKPGETINVQLNIPEQVVQRTIVSKANVELDYGYTQSKDIWLSKNLASYAKTPPKISGEFKYSDWMGGDWFAADDAYAARYLTGWKGVSDCSMTGTVKWDEENMYLLAIVEDDVFSNDYEPYSMWQGDGIQIAICSADERLKSSATFSEIGIGKLKGRNVMWRYQTQTMYNNATSNLKSNVELETGESSVENLNGKYVYRARIPWTEFFGGDIKMDENTQLGFSVLLNDNDGNGRRGLVEYCSGIG
;
A
#
# COMPACT_ATOMS: atom_id res chain seq x y z
N PRO A 1 -21.25 20.92 16.43
CA PRO A 1 -21.11 20.16 15.18
C PRO A 1 -19.93 20.67 14.36
N LEU A 2 -19.10 19.78 13.86
CA LEU A 2 -17.97 20.08 13.00
C LEU A 2 -17.84 19.02 11.90
N GLU A 3 -17.19 19.39 10.79
CA GLU A 3 -16.60 18.45 9.84
C GLU A 3 -15.10 18.35 10.16
N PHE A 4 -14.62 17.12 10.34
CA PHE A 4 -13.22 16.84 10.61
C PHE A 4 -12.65 15.92 9.57
N ASN A 5 -11.51 16.30 8.99
CA ASN A 5 -10.74 15.49 8.08
C ASN A 5 -9.26 15.58 8.44
N ALA A 6 -8.53 14.51 8.20
CA ALA A 6 -7.08 14.49 8.38
C ALA A 6 -6.43 13.58 7.33
N HIS A 7 -5.22 13.96 6.91
CA HIS A 7 -4.39 13.21 5.96
C HIS A 7 -2.92 13.52 6.23
N ILE A 8 -2.04 12.76 5.62
CA ILE A 8 -0.60 12.96 5.73
C ILE A 8 -0.07 13.53 4.43
N GLU A 9 0.70 14.59 4.54
CA GLU A 9 1.40 15.25 3.45
C GLU A 9 2.89 14.95 3.53
N LYS A 10 3.49 14.60 2.39
CA LYS A 10 4.94 14.42 2.25
C LYS A 10 5.54 15.70 1.66
N TYR A 11 6.53 16.24 2.34
CA TYR A 11 7.35 17.34 1.84
C TYR A 11 8.76 16.83 1.59
N SER A 12 9.25 17.03 0.38
CA SER A 12 10.63 16.72 0.02
C SER A 12 11.30 17.99 -0.47
N ASP A 13 12.41 18.34 0.14
CA ASP A 13 13.35 19.31 -0.40
C ASP A 13 14.67 18.62 -0.73
N ASN A 14 15.64 19.35 -1.25
CA ASN A 14 16.93 18.79 -1.68
C ASN A 14 17.76 18.18 -0.55
N SER A 15 17.34 18.30 0.70
CA SER A 15 18.11 17.89 1.88
C SER A 15 17.40 16.85 2.75
N ALA A 16 16.06 16.83 2.80
CA ALA A 16 15.31 15.93 3.67
C ALA A 16 13.87 15.70 3.17
N THR A 17 13.32 14.54 3.53
CA THR A 17 11.89 14.24 3.42
C THR A 17 11.27 14.33 4.81
N ARG A 18 10.22 15.13 4.95
CA ARG A 18 9.43 15.23 6.17
C ARG A 18 7.97 14.92 5.90
N TYR A 19 7.29 14.43 6.91
CA TYR A 19 5.86 14.16 6.88
C TYR A 19 5.14 15.08 7.86
N ILE A 20 3.99 15.58 7.45
CA ILE A 20 3.13 16.42 8.29
C ILE A 20 1.73 15.85 8.22
N MET A 21 1.10 15.67 9.37
CA MET A 21 -0.33 15.41 9.41
C MET A 21 -1.06 16.76 9.28
N SER A 22 -1.81 16.92 8.22
CA SER A 22 -2.70 18.07 8.01
C SER A 22 -4.12 17.69 8.39
N ALA A 23 -4.70 18.39 9.35
CA ALA A 23 -6.08 18.22 9.80
C ALA A 23 -6.90 19.46 9.46
N THR A 24 -8.06 19.27 8.87
CA THR A 24 -9.04 20.33 8.64
C THR A 24 -10.18 20.22 9.63
N VAL A 25 -10.47 21.34 10.30
CA VAL A 25 -11.62 21.50 11.19
C VAL A 25 -12.52 22.58 10.62
N LYS A 26 -13.74 22.20 10.22
CA LYS A 26 -14.75 23.14 9.74
C LYS A 26 -15.87 23.23 10.74
N ASN A 27 -16.17 24.43 11.19
CA ASN A 27 -17.32 24.68 12.05
C ASN A 27 -18.61 24.73 11.23
N ILE A 28 -19.46 23.71 11.38
CA ILE A 28 -20.76 23.63 10.73
C ILE A 28 -21.93 24.10 11.66
N SER A 29 -21.58 24.69 12.78
CA SER A 29 -22.58 25.39 13.62
C SER A 29 -23.11 26.64 12.88
N ASN A 30 -24.36 26.97 13.12
CA ASN A 30 -24.95 28.17 12.56
C ASN A 30 -24.79 29.41 13.48
N THR A 31 -24.38 29.23 14.73
CA THR A 31 -24.45 30.30 15.74
C THR A 31 -23.19 30.44 16.59
N ASN A 32 -22.50 29.35 16.88
CA ASN A 32 -21.46 29.35 17.91
C ASN A 32 -20.07 29.12 17.29
N SER A 33 -19.10 29.89 17.74
CA SER A 33 -17.69 29.54 17.50
C SER A 33 -17.30 28.29 18.25
N ILE A 34 -16.30 27.58 17.77
CA ILE A 34 -15.73 26.40 18.41
C ILE A 34 -14.25 26.61 18.71
N SER A 35 -13.81 26.03 19.82
CA SER A 35 -12.40 25.93 20.21
C SER A 35 -12.12 24.51 20.67
N GLY A 36 -10.86 24.09 20.65
CA GLY A 36 -10.48 22.75 21.06
C GLY A 36 -9.06 22.37 20.68
N THR A 37 -8.82 21.09 20.58
CA THR A 37 -7.52 20.53 20.23
C THR A 37 -7.60 19.53 19.09
N VAL A 38 -6.54 19.45 18.28
CA VAL A 38 -6.26 18.32 17.38
C VAL A 38 -5.04 17.60 17.90
N SER A 39 -5.11 16.28 18.00
CA SER A 39 -4.01 15.45 18.49
C SER A 39 -3.84 14.19 17.68
N SER A 40 -2.64 13.62 17.72
CA SER A 40 -2.34 12.27 17.23
C SER A 40 -1.24 11.65 18.06
N ASP A 41 -1.33 10.34 18.25
CA ASP A 41 -0.34 9.54 18.96
C ASP A 41 0.64 8.94 17.95
N PHE A 42 1.89 9.37 18.01
CA PHE A 42 2.97 8.87 17.17
C PHE A 42 3.97 7.99 17.92
N THR A 43 3.65 7.54 19.14
CA THR A 43 4.57 6.77 19.98
C THR A 43 4.96 5.42 19.38
N GLU A 44 4.07 4.77 18.66
CA GLU A 44 4.36 3.50 17.97
C GLU A 44 5.40 3.63 16.83
N ILE A 45 5.65 4.85 16.38
CA ILE A 45 6.62 5.16 15.32
C ILE A 45 7.84 5.93 15.83
N GLY A 46 8.06 5.90 17.14
CA GLY A 46 9.20 6.55 17.78
C GLY A 46 9.04 8.04 18.04
N GLY A 47 7.81 8.56 17.95
CA GLY A 47 7.47 9.93 18.28
C GLY A 47 6.81 10.09 19.64
N GLU A 48 6.11 11.19 19.78
CA GLU A 48 5.33 11.56 20.97
C GLU A 48 3.87 11.80 20.58
N ILE A 49 3.00 12.02 21.59
CA ILE A 49 1.66 12.51 21.34
C ILE A 49 1.77 14.00 20.97
N GLU A 50 1.49 14.31 19.73
CA GLU A 50 1.43 15.69 19.24
C GLU A 50 0.03 16.27 19.46
N THR A 51 -0.05 17.51 19.96
CA THR A 51 -1.30 18.23 20.19
C THR A 51 -1.16 19.69 19.76
N ARG A 52 -2.18 20.21 19.10
CA ARG A 52 -2.30 21.63 18.74
C ARG A 52 -3.67 22.15 19.09
N CYS A 53 -3.70 23.30 19.77
CA CYS A 53 -4.95 24.00 20.08
C CYS A 53 -5.42 24.85 18.90
N PHE A 54 -6.71 25.03 18.80
CA PHE A 54 -7.34 26.03 17.96
C PHE A 54 -8.43 26.78 18.74
N GLU A 55 -8.65 28.02 18.40
CA GLU A 55 -9.55 28.88 19.15
C GLU A 55 -10.46 29.68 18.23
N ASN A 56 -11.70 29.84 18.68
CA ASN A 56 -12.66 30.80 18.14
C ASN A 56 -12.94 30.67 16.62
N VAL A 57 -12.98 29.42 16.11
CA VAL A 57 -13.36 29.13 14.72
C VAL A 57 -14.84 29.46 14.53
N LYS A 58 -15.13 30.48 13.72
CA LYS A 58 -16.48 31.01 13.51
C LYS A 58 -17.38 30.05 12.74
N PRO A 59 -18.71 30.21 12.81
CA PRO A 59 -19.65 29.49 11.96
C PRO A 59 -19.26 29.56 10.48
N GLY A 60 -19.19 28.38 9.81
CA GLY A 60 -18.82 28.26 8.40
C GLY A 60 -17.30 28.34 8.11
N GLU A 61 -16.49 28.72 9.07
CA GLU A 61 -15.05 28.81 8.91
C GLU A 61 -14.39 27.45 8.93
N THR A 62 -13.32 27.31 8.12
CA THR A 62 -12.45 26.12 8.08
C THR A 62 -11.03 26.54 8.45
N ILE A 63 -10.39 25.78 9.32
CA ILE A 63 -8.98 25.96 9.68
C ILE A 63 -8.18 24.70 9.34
N ASN A 64 -6.89 24.89 9.12
CA ASN A 64 -5.89 23.80 9.00
C ASN A 64 -5.01 23.78 10.24
N VAL A 65 -4.85 22.59 10.82
CA VAL A 65 -3.97 22.31 11.94
C VAL A 65 -2.93 21.31 11.48
N GLN A 66 -1.65 21.61 11.70
CA GLN A 66 -0.55 20.73 11.31
C GLN A 66 0.14 20.14 12.54
N LEU A 67 0.37 18.82 12.51
CA LEU A 67 1.15 18.07 13.49
C LEU A 67 2.39 17.50 12.80
N ASN A 68 3.54 17.62 13.44
CA ASN A 68 4.78 17.07 12.91
C ASN A 68 4.84 15.56 13.15
N ILE A 69 5.17 14.82 12.10
CA ILE A 69 5.45 13.40 12.21
C ILE A 69 6.96 13.21 12.39
N PRO A 70 7.41 12.34 13.31
CA PRO A 70 8.84 12.14 13.58
C PRO A 70 9.62 11.75 12.32
N GLU A 71 10.84 12.25 12.17
CA GLU A 71 11.71 11.93 11.03
C GLU A 71 12.11 10.45 10.96
N GLN A 72 12.05 9.74 12.07
CA GLN A 72 12.43 8.33 12.18
C GLN A 72 11.35 7.34 11.77
N VAL A 73 10.33 7.79 11.04
CA VAL A 73 9.28 6.91 10.53
C VAL A 73 9.89 5.85 9.63
N VAL A 74 9.91 4.64 10.14
CA VAL A 74 10.37 3.45 9.43
C VAL A 74 9.51 3.23 8.18
N GLN A 75 10.04 2.51 7.19
CA GLN A 75 9.41 2.22 5.89
C GLN A 75 8.17 1.32 6.00
N ARG A 76 7.17 1.70 6.80
CA ARG A 76 5.95 0.90 7.02
C ARG A 76 4.71 1.76 6.84
N THR A 77 3.63 1.14 6.39
CA THR A 77 2.32 1.77 6.51
C THR A 77 1.94 1.80 7.98
N ILE A 78 1.71 2.98 8.49
CA ILE A 78 1.30 3.19 9.87
C ILE A 78 -0.10 3.71 9.85
N VAL A 79 -0.97 3.06 10.60
CA VAL A 79 -2.28 3.61 10.92
C VAL A 79 -2.12 4.39 12.22
N SER A 80 -2.33 5.68 12.15
CA SER A 80 -2.47 6.52 13.32
C SER A 80 -3.90 7.05 13.40
N LYS A 81 -4.23 7.69 14.50
CA LYS A 81 -5.56 8.24 14.72
C LYS A 81 -5.45 9.74 14.98
N ALA A 82 -6.02 10.52 14.07
CA ALA A 82 -6.24 11.94 14.31
C ALA A 82 -7.49 12.12 15.17
N ASN A 83 -7.36 12.87 16.24
CA ASN A 83 -8.46 13.17 17.17
C ASN A 83 -8.69 14.67 17.19
N VAL A 84 -9.95 15.07 17.23
CA VAL A 84 -10.37 16.42 17.56
C VAL A 84 -11.24 16.38 18.82
N GLU A 85 -10.93 17.24 19.77
CA GLU A 85 -11.70 17.40 21.00
C GLU A 85 -12.05 18.89 21.18
N LEU A 86 -13.34 19.18 21.32
CA LEU A 86 -13.82 20.54 21.58
C LEU A 86 -13.91 20.80 23.08
N ASP A 87 -13.74 22.04 23.49
CA ASP A 87 -13.72 22.47 24.90
C ASP A 87 -14.95 22.05 25.70
N TYR A 88 -16.06 21.75 25.03
CA TYR A 88 -17.29 21.23 25.68
C TYR A 88 -17.42 19.71 25.67
N GLY A 89 -16.30 18.98 25.39
CA GLY A 89 -16.21 17.53 25.50
C GLY A 89 -16.70 16.73 24.28
N TYR A 90 -17.01 17.39 23.15
CA TYR A 90 -17.30 16.68 21.91
C TYR A 90 -15.99 16.16 21.29
N THR A 91 -15.95 14.88 20.96
CA THR A 91 -14.79 14.25 20.34
C THR A 91 -15.15 13.60 19.01
N GLN A 92 -14.23 13.65 18.06
CA GLN A 92 -14.28 12.89 16.81
C GLN A 92 -12.90 12.37 16.46
N SER A 93 -12.83 11.15 15.95
CA SER A 93 -11.57 10.54 15.53
C SER A 93 -11.64 10.11 14.06
N LYS A 94 -10.49 10.12 13.40
CA LYS A 94 -10.34 9.62 12.05
C LYS A 94 -9.04 8.81 11.96
N ASP A 95 -9.14 7.60 11.44
CA ASP A 95 -7.95 6.82 11.11
C ASP A 95 -7.23 7.48 9.93
N ILE A 96 -5.94 7.66 10.09
CA ILE A 96 -5.05 8.21 9.08
C ILE A 96 -4.01 7.17 8.72
N TRP A 97 -3.78 7.04 7.43
CA TRP A 97 -2.80 6.11 6.90
C TRP A 97 -1.55 6.89 6.52
N LEU A 98 -0.41 6.52 7.13
CA LEU A 98 0.88 6.97 6.67
C LEU A 98 1.36 5.99 5.61
N SER A 99 1.10 6.31 4.35
CA SER A 99 1.82 5.66 3.26
C SER A 99 3.10 6.44 3.01
N LYS A 100 4.24 5.81 3.23
CA LYS A 100 5.54 6.40 2.94
C LYS A 100 5.88 6.35 1.46
N ASN A 101 5.23 5.46 0.69
CA ASN A 101 5.65 5.15 -0.67
C ASN A 101 4.93 6.02 -1.70
N LEU A 102 5.75 6.75 -2.43
CA LEU A 102 5.35 7.43 -3.65
C LEU A 102 5.69 6.52 -4.85
N ALA A 103 4.66 6.02 -5.54
CA ALA A 103 4.86 5.36 -6.81
C ALA A 103 5.23 6.39 -7.88
N SER A 104 6.33 6.15 -8.59
CA SER A 104 6.77 7.09 -9.64
C SER A 104 6.03 6.87 -10.95
N TYR A 105 5.75 7.97 -11.66
CA TYR A 105 5.16 7.91 -12.99
C TYR A 105 6.14 7.28 -14.00
N ALA A 106 5.65 6.34 -14.78
CA ALA A 106 6.42 5.62 -15.80
C ALA A 106 6.30 6.31 -17.16
N LYS A 107 7.01 7.43 -17.35
CA LYS A 107 7.06 8.12 -18.66
C LYS A 107 7.45 7.16 -19.80
N THR A 108 8.31 6.20 -19.51
CA THR A 108 8.64 5.07 -20.36
C THR A 108 8.38 3.81 -19.55
N PRO A 109 7.48 2.92 -20.01
CA PRO A 109 7.20 1.67 -19.33
C PRO A 109 8.47 0.84 -19.11
N PRO A 110 8.72 0.33 -17.89
CA PRO A 110 9.85 -0.54 -17.63
C PRO A 110 9.67 -1.88 -18.35
N LYS A 111 10.77 -2.51 -18.72
CA LYS A 111 10.75 -3.85 -19.35
C LYS A 111 10.38 -4.90 -18.32
N ILE A 112 9.36 -5.70 -18.63
CA ILE A 112 8.90 -6.79 -17.76
C ILE A 112 9.72 -8.06 -17.98
N SER A 113 10.14 -8.33 -19.20
CA SER A 113 10.97 -9.49 -19.56
C SER A 113 12.29 -9.08 -20.21
N GLY A 114 13.25 -10.02 -20.30
CA GLY A 114 14.57 -9.79 -20.85
C GLY A 114 15.53 -9.05 -19.90
N GLU A 115 16.52 -8.36 -20.45
CA GLU A 115 17.57 -7.71 -19.65
C GLU A 115 17.01 -6.81 -18.55
N PHE A 116 17.38 -7.10 -17.30
CA PHE A 116 16.98 -6.31 -16.13
C PHE A 116 17.91 -5.11 -15.96
N LYS A 117 17.32 -3.91 -15.81
CA LYS A 117 18.04 -2.67 -15.53
C LYS A 117 17.41 -1.95 -14.34
N TYR A 118 18.15 -1.75 -13.28
CA TYR A 118 17.72 -0.95 -12.14
C TYR A 118 17.26 0.45 -12.54
N SER A 119 17.91 1.06 -13.52
CA SER A 119 17.58 2.41 -14.01
C SER A 119 16.13 2.55 -14.49
N ASP A 120 15.54 1.48 -15.01
CA ASP A 120 14.16 1.49 -15.50
C ASP A 120 13.13 1.62 -14.34
N TRP A 121 13.57 1.32 -13.10
CA TRP A 121 12.75 1.27 -11.91
C TRP A 121 13.01 2.38 -10.90
N MET A 122 13.93 3.28 -11.19
CA MET A 122 14.27 4.41 -10.33
C MET A 122 13.16 5.48 -10.34
N GLY A 123 13.18 6.35 -9.30
CA GLY A 123 12.34 7.55 -9.22
C GLY A 123 11.17 7.47 -8.26
N GLY A 124 10.82 6.28 -7.76
CA GLY A 124 9.83 6.07 -6.69
C GLY A 124 10.49 5.64 -5.38
N ASP A 125 9.67 5.55 -4.34
CA ASP A 125 10.10 4.98 -3.06
C ASP A 125 10.19 3.45 -3.17
N TRP A 126 11.07 2.87 -2.36
CA TRP A 126 11.23 1.43 -2.26
C TRP A 126 10.57 0.93 -0.97
N PHE A 127 9.86 -0.20 -1.06
CA PHE A 127 9.39 -0.94 0.10
C PHE A 127 10.37 -2.06 0.45
N ALA A 128 10.32 -2.52 1.70
CA ALA A 128 11.11 -3.66 2.16
C ALA A 128 10.30 -4.53 3.14
N ALA A 129 10.49 -5.84 3.04
CA ALA A 129 10.03 -6.84 3.98
C ALA A 129 11.23 -7.74 4.30
N ASP A 130 12.13 -7.25 5.19
CA ASP A 130 13.47 -7.79 5.40
C ASP A 130 13.87 -7.81 6.89
N ASP A 131 12.91 -7.63 7.79
CA ASP A 131 13.15 -7.63 9.23
C ASP A 131 12.24 -8.63 10.00
N ALA A 132 12.52 -8.81 11.26
CA ALA A 132 11.79 -9.76 12.11
C ALA A 132 10.29 -9.43 12.26
N TYR A 133 9.90 -8.16 12.09
CA TYR A 133 8.49 -7.79 12.12
C TYR A 133 7.80 -8.15 10.80
N ALA A 134 8.43 -7.91 9.67
CA ALA A 134 7.94 -8.35 8.38
C ALA A 134 7.77 -9.88 8.34
N ALA A 135 8.70 -10.61 8.98
CA ALA A 135 8.73 -12.07 9.05
C ALA A 135 7.94 -12.69 10.22
N ARG A 136 7.08 -11.92 10.92
CA ARG A 136 6.36 -12.40 12.13
C ARG A 136 5.44 -13.59 11.88
N TYR A 137 5.04 -13.84 10.65
CA TYR A 137 4.23 -14.98 10.22
C TYR A 137 5.05 -16.09 9.56
N LEU A 138 6.37 -15.98 9.55
CA LEU A 138 7.28 -16.98 9.00
C LEU A 138 7.96 -17.76 10.14
N THR A 139 7.60 -19.03 10.28
CA THR A 139 8.14 -19.89 11.32
C THR A 139 9.61 -20.20 11.10
N GLY A 140 10.44 -19.85 12.09
CA GLY A 140 11.87 -20.17 12.05
C GLY A 140 12.69 -19.35 11.06
N TRP A 141 12.23 -18.12 10.76
CA TRP A 141 12.98 -17.18 9.92
C TRP A 141 14.40 -16.94 10.41
N LYS A 142 15.38 -17.04 9.52
CA LYS A 142 16.82 -16.98 9.83
C LYS A 142 17.50 -15.70 9.31
N GLY A 143 16.74 -14.74 8.88
CA GLY A 143 17.25 -13.46 8.36
C GLY A 143 17.01 -13.26 6.87
N VAL A 144 17.57 -12.18 6.35
CA VAL A 144 17.32 -11.69 4.98
C VAL A 144 17.57 -12.74 3.91
N SER A 145 18.62 -13.57 4.07
CA SER A 145 18.96 -14.61 3.09
C SER A 145 18.05 -15.83 3.11
N ASP A 146 17.27 -16.04 4.16
CA ASP A 146 16.28 -17.11 4.28
C ASP A 146 15.03 -16.76 3.46
N CYS A 147 14.43 -15.60 3.74
CA CYS A 147 13.31 -15.07 2.99
C CYS A 147 13.19 -13.57 3.22
N SER A 148 13.28 -12.78 2.17
CA SER A 148 13.09 -11.34 2.25
C SER A 148 12.74 -10.75 0.88
N MET A 149 12.22 -9.53 0.89
CA MET A 149 11.81 -8.85 -0.31
C MET A 149 12.05 -7.34 -0.21
N THR A 150 12.58 -6.76 -1.29
CA THR A 150 12.57 -5.31 -1.52
C THR A 150 11.97 -5.02 -2.88
N GLY A 151 11.35 -3.86 -3.05
CA GLY A 151 10.74 -3.55 -4.33
C GLY A 151 10.24 -2.12 -4.46
N THR A 152 9.70 -1.81 -5.62
CA THR A 152 9.13 -0.50 -5.94
C THR A 152 7.96 -0.63 -6.89
N VAL A 153 7.11 0.39 -6.91
CA VAL A 153 5.96 0.49 -7.80
C VAL A 153 6.13 1.70 -8.70
N LYS A 154 5.84 1.53 -9.98
CA LYS A 154 5.63 2.62 -10.94
C LYS A 154 4.23 2.53 -11.52
N TRP A 155 3.77 3.60 -12.14
CA TRP A 155 2.45 3.66 -12.73
C TRP A 155 2.42 4.53 -13.99
N ASP A 156 1.48 4.25 -14.86
CA ASP A 156 0.96 5.17 -15.85
C ASP A 156 -0.59 5.19 -15.77
N GLU A 157 -1.25 5.88 -16.64
CA GLU A 157 -2.71 6.03 -16.63
C GLU A 157 -3.44 4.69 -16.77
N GLU A 158 -2.80 3.68 -17.35
CA GLU A 158 -3.41 2.40 -17.70
C GLU A 158 -2.90 1.22 -16.86
N ASN A 159 -1.66 1.30 -16.34
CA ASN A 159 -0.98 0.17 -15.73
C ASN A 159 -0.29 0.51 -14.42
N MET A 160 -0.26 -0.48 -13.55
CA MET A 160 0.72 -0.59 -12.47
C MET A 160 1.90 -1.43 -12.93
N TYR A 161 3.11 -1.02 -12.54
CA TYR A 161 4.34 -1.77 -12.74
C TYR A 161 4.94 -2.09 -11.38
N LEU A 162 5.19 -3.36 -11.14
CA LEU A 162 5.80 -3.85 -9.89
C LEU A 162 7.17 -4.45 -10.18
N LEU A 163 8.15 -4.06 -9.39
CA LEU A 163 9.41 -4.76 -9.20
C LEU A 163 9.46 -5.29 -7.77
N ALA A 164 9.77 -6.57 -7.61
CA ALA A 164 10.19 -7.13 -6.33
C ALA A 164 11.46 -7.95 -6.52
N ILE A 165 12.44 -7.71 -5.67
CA ILE A 165 13.70 -8.44 -5.61
C ILE A 165 13.67 -9.27 -4.34
N VAL A 166 13.70 -10.57 -4.49
CA VAL A 166 13.53 -11.57 -3.43
C VAL A 166 14.85 -12.26 -3.18
N GLU A 167 15.24 -12.36 -1.92
CA GLU A 167 16.24 -13.30 -1.44
C GLU A 167 15.52 -14.48 -0.79
N ASP A 168 15.86 -15.70 -1.21
CA ASP A 168 15.24 -16.93 -0.82
C ASP A 168 16.28 -18.05 -0.94
N ASP A 169 16.44 -18.87 0.12
CA ASP A 169 17.46 -19.91 0.15
C ASP A 169 17.00 -21.19 -0.57
N VAL A 170 15.70 -21.44 -0.69
CA VAL A 170 15.15 -22.61 -1.39
C VAL A 170 13.85 -22.26 -2.12
N PHE A 171 13.93 -21.96 -3.39
CA PHE A 171 12.75 -21.65 -4.21
C PHE A 171 11.96 -22.91 -4.60
N SER A 172 10.69 -22.97 -4.21
CA SER A 172 9.81 -24.11 -4.48
C SER A 172 8.36 -23.67 -4.72
N ASN A 173 7.87 -23.86 -5.96
CA ASN A 173 6.45 -23.64 -6.26
C ASN A 173 5.97 -24.58 -7.39
N ASP A 174 5.55 -25.78 -7.01
CA ASP A 174 5.00 -26.81 -7.91
C ASP A 174 3.46 -26.89 -7.88
N TYR A 175 2.82 -25.90 -7.27
CA TYR A 175 1.37 -25.87 -7.10
C TYR A 175 0.62 -25.46 -8.39
N GLU A 176 -0.70 -25.67 -8.36
CA GLU A 176 -1.58 -25.14 -9.40
C GLU A 176 -1.87 -23.65 -9.15
N PRO A 177 -2.25 -22.86 -10.16
CA PRO A 177 -2.41 -21.39 -10.02
C PRO A 177 -3.27 -20.94 -8.84
N TYR A 178 -4.40 -21.59 -8.59
CA TYR A 178 -5.31 -21.26 -7.48
C TYR A 178 -4.72 -21.53 -6.09
N SER A 179 -3.68 -22.32 -6.01
CA SER A 179 -3.01 -22.70 -4.75
C SER A 179 -1.53 -22.30 -4.72
N MET A 180 -1.06 -21.49 -5.66
CA MET A 180 0.37 -21.10 -5.73
C MET A 180 0.84 -20.29 -4.52
N TRP A 181 -0.07 -19.75 -3.71
CA TRP A 181 0.23 -19.10 -2.43
C TRP A 181 0.86 -20.07 -1.39
N GLN A 182 0.80 -21.37 -1.62
CA GLN A 182 1.46 -22.38 -0.78
C GLN A 182 2.94 -22.59 -1.13
N GLY A 183 3.40 -22.09 -2.26
CA GLY A 183 4.78 -22.08 -2.70
C GLY A 183 5.34 -20.66 -2.75
N ASP A 184 6.60 -20.51 -3.19
CA ASP A 184 7.25 -19.23 -3.32
C ASP A 184 6.59 -18.38 -4.38
N GLY A 185 6.18 -17.21 -3.97
CA GLY A 185 5.49 -16.28 -4.85
C GLY A 185 5.03 -15.05 -4.09
N ILE A 186 4.83 -13.97 -4.80
CA ILE A 186 4.32 -12.74 -4.21
C ILE A 186 2.81 -12.63 -4.36
N GLN A 187 2.17 -12.04 -3.37
CA GLN A 187 0.78 -11.59 -3.46
C GLN A 187 0.74 -10.09 -3.23
N ILE A 188 -0.05 -9.40 -4.01
CA ILE A 188 -0.30 -7.97 -3.89
C ILE A 188 -1.79 -7.74 -3.70
N ALA A 189 -2.13 -6.79 -2.86
CA ALA A 189 -3.49 -6.29 -2.72
C ALA A 189 -3.54 -4.79 -2.95
N ILE A 190 -4.52 -4.37 -3.72
CA ILE A 190 -4.82 -2.96 -3.98
C ILE A 190 -6.24 -2.69 -3.53
N CYS A 191 -6.43 -1.58 -2.79
CA CYS A 191 -7.76 -1.10 -2.47
C CYS A 191 -7.88 0.40 -2.69
N SER A 192 -9.12 0.85 -2.94
CA SER A 192 -9.44 2.26 -3.08
C SER A 192 -10.85 2.55 -2.58
N ALA A 193 -11.02 3.71 -1.96
CA ALA A 193 -12.32 4.29 -1.62
C ALA A 193 -12.76 5.38 -2.62
N ASP A 194 -12.11 5.49 -3.76
CA ASP A 194 -12.40 6.50 -4.78
C ASP A 194 -13.83 6.35 -5.31
N GLU A 195 -14.59 7.43 -5.30
CA GLU A 195 -15.98 7.43 -5.78
C GLU A 195 -16.12 7.12 -7.28
N ARG A 196 -15.06 7.32 -8.06
CA ARG A 196 -15.01 6.91 -9.47
C ARG A 196 -15.20 5.40 -9.66
N LEU A 197 -14.92 4.62 -8.60
CA LEU A 197 -15.02 3.16 -8.56
C LEU A 197 -16.39 2.64 -8.10
N LYS A 198 -17.43 3.47 -7.97
CA LYS A 198 -18.74 3.04 -7.45
C LYS A 198 -19.37 1.85 -8.19
N SER A 199 -19.08 1.69 -9.48
CA SER A 199 -19.58 0.59 -10.30
C SER A 199 -18.57 -0.55 -10.46
N SER A 200 -17.44 -0.50 -9.80
CA SER A 200 -16.29 -1.39 -10.01
C SER A 200 -15.89 -2.09 -8.72
N ALA A 201 -14.92 -3.00 -8.80
CA ALA A 201 -14.25 -3.51 -7.62
C ALA A 201 -13.50 -2.38 -6.92
N THR A 202 -13.44 -2.43 -5.59
CA THR A 202 -12.69 -1.48 -4.76
C THR A 202 -11.52 -2.14 -4.06
N PHE A 203 -11.42 -3.45 -4.15
CA PHE A 203 -10.32 -4.28 -3.66
C PHE A 203 -10.07 -5.43 -4.62
N SER A 204 -8.80 -5.73 -4.88
CA SER A 204 -8.39 -6.95 -5.56
C SER A 204 -7.05 -7.45 -5.04
N GLU A 205 -6.94 -8.77 -4.93
CA GLU A 205 -5.74 -9.49 -4.55
C GLU A 205 -5.26 -10.35 -5.70
N ILE A 206 -3.99 -10.19 -6.07
CA ILE A 206 -3.35 -10.87 -7.21
C ILE A 206 -2.05 -11.52 -6.74
N GLY A 207 -1.91 -12.82 -7.02
CA GLY A 207 -0.65 -13.53 -6.87
C GLY A 207 0.17 -13.51 -8.15
N ILE A 208 1.49 -13.51 -8.01
CA ILE A 208 2.47 -13.60 -9.08
C ILE A 208 3.49 -14.67 -8.71
N GLY A 209 3.64 -15.66 -9.57
CA GLY A 209 4.56 -16.78 -9.33
C GLY A 209 5.12 -17.38 -10.60
N LYS A 210 6.11 -18.24 -10.43
CA LYS A 210 6.65 -19.10 -11.51
C LYS A 210 6.35 -20.55 -11.18
N LEU A 211 5.38 -21.11 -11.88
CA LEU A 211 4.87 -22.47 -11.66
C LEU A 211 5.34 -23.37 -12.80
N LYS A 212 6.11 -24.40 -12.45
CA LYS A 212 6.60 -25.38 -13.46
C LYS A 212 7.25 -24.70 -14.68
N GLY A 213 7.99 -23.61 -14.46
CA GLY A 213 8.66 -22.83 -15.50
C GLY A 213 7.81 -21.77 -16.21
N ARG A 214 6.50 -21.66 -15.93
CA ARG A 214 5.59 -20.66 -16.49
C ARG A 214 5.34 -19.53 -15.48
N ASN A 215 5.43 -18.29 -15.93
CA ASN A 215 4.99 -17.15 -15.14
C ASN A 215 3.46 -17.09 -15.10
N VAL A 216 2.88 -16.86 -13.94
CA VAL A 216 1.43 -16.85 -13.69
C VAL A 216 1.06 -15.63 -12.88
N MET A 217 -0.03 -14.99 -13.25
CA MET A 217 -0.73 -14.01 -12.43
C MET A 217 -2.14 -14.53 -12.18
N TRP A 218 -2.54 -14.63 -10.90
CA TRP A 218 -3.81 -15.19 -10.49
C TRP A 218 -4.57 -14.23 -9.58
N ARG A 219 -5.79 -13.85 -9.94
CA ARG A 219 -6.66 -13.06 -9.06
C ARG A 219 -7.34 -14.01 -8.07
N TYR A 220 -6.94 -13.93 -6.80
CA TYR A 220 -7.55 -14.74 -5.74
C TYR A 220 -8.93 -14.22 -5.40
N GLN A 221 -9.03 -12.92 -5.18
CA GLN A 221 -10.31 -12.30 -4.83
C GLN A 221 -10.43 -10.87 -5.34
N THR A 222 -11.67 -10.44 -5.44
CA THR A 222 -12.07 -9.07 -5.73
C THR A 222 -13.35 -8.75 -4.97
N GLN A 223 -13.48 -7.53 -4.49
CA GLN A 223 -14.61 -7.09 -3.68
C GLN A 223 -15.00 -5.66 -4.05
N THR A 224 -16.21 -5.26 -3.69
CA THR A 224 -16.68 -3.89 -3.77
C THR A 224 -17.29 -3.46 -2.44
N MET A 225 -17.04 -2.21 -2.04
CA MET A 225 -17.66 -1.61 -0.86
C MET A 225 -19.02 -0.96 -1.16
N TYR A 226 -19.43 -0.88 -2.41
CA TYR A 226 -20.67 -0.23 -2.83
C TYR A 226 -21.78 -1.25 -3.09
N ASN A 227 -22.88 -1.13 -2.38
CA ASN A 227 -23.98 -2.12 -2.39
C ASN A 227 -24.61 -2.40 -3.76
N ASN A 228 -24.52 -1.48 -4.70
CA ASN A 228 -25.11 -1.60 -6.04
C ASN A 228 -24.04 -1.67 -7.14
N ALA A 229 -22.79 -1.89 -6.79
CA ALA A 229 -21.72 -1.99 -7.78
C ALA A 229 -21.83 -3.32 -8.53
N THR A 230 -21.64 -3.25 -9.84
CA THR A 230 -21.55 -4.41 -10.74
C THR A 230 -20.14 -4.50 -11.26
N SER A 231 -19.26 -5.21 -10.55
CA SER A 231 -17.93 -5.51 -11.08
C SER A 231 -18.02 -6.71 -12.03
N ASN A 232 -17.38 -6.60 -13.19
CA ASN A 232 -17.21 -7.72 -14.12
C ASN A 232 -16.03 -8.62 -13.74
N LEU A 233 -15.24 -8.24 -12.75
CA LEU A 233 -14.11 -9.03 -12.30
C LEU A 233 -14.58 -10.30 -11.57
N LYS A 234 -13.88 -11.39 -11.86
CA LYS A 234 -14.11 -12.69 -11.21
C LYS A 234 -12.93 -13.00 -10.28
N SER A 235 -13.25 -13.55 -9.11
CA SER A 235 -12.27 -14.18 -8.23
C SER A 235 -11.89 -15.59 -8.76
N ASN A 236 -10.74 -16.08 -8.32
CA ASN A 236 -10.20 -17.40 -8.66
C ASN A 236 -10.01 -17.61 -10.17
N VAL A 237 -9.37 -16.68 -10.84
CA VAL A 237 -9.07 -16.74 -12.27
C VAL A 237 -7.63 -16.29 -12.56
N GLU A 238 -7.03 -16.86 -13.60
CA GLU A 238 -5.81 -16.32 -14.18
C GLU A 238 -6.12 -14.99 -14.87
N LEU A 239 -5.23 -14.01 -14.76
CA LEU A 239 -5.42 -12.72 -15.41
C LEU A 239 -5.37 -12.89 -16.92
N GLU A 240 -6.34 -12.27 -17.62
CA GLU A 240 -6.42 -12.32 -19.07
C GLU A 240 -5.44 -11.33 -19.73
N THR A 241 -5.10 -10.25 -19.01
CA THR A 241 -4.22 -9.19 -19.50
C THR A 241 -3.10 -8.92 -18.50
N GLY A 242 -2.06 -8.26 -18.97
CA GLY A 242 -0.88 -8.03 -18.18
C GLY A 242 0.31 -8.89 -18.62
N GLU A 243 1.43 -8.71 -17.94
CA GLU A 243 2.68 -9.42 -18.20
C GLU A 243 3.44 -9.59 -16.89
N SER A 244 4.04 -10.76 -16.69
CA SER A 244 4.93 -10.98 -15.55
C SER A 244 6.16 -11.79 -15.92
N SER A 245 7.22 -11.60 -15.18
CA SER A 245 8.47 -12.34 -15.30
C SER A 245 9.03 -12.61 -13.91
N VAL A 246 9.45 -13.85 -13.66
CA VAL A 246 10.18 -14.27 -12.46
C VAL A 246 11.46 -14.95 -12.91
N GLU A 247 12.58 -14.30 -12.65
CA GLU A 247 13.89 -14.72 -13.11
C GLU A 247 14.88 -14.78 -11.95
N ASN A 248 15.71 -15.83 -11.92
CA ASN A 248 16.84 -15.87 -10.99
C ASN A 248 18.01 -15.10 -11.61
N LEU A 249 18.40 -14.00 -10.96
CA LEU A 249 19.54 -13.17 -11.37
C LEU A 249 20.57 -13.13 -10.23
N ASN A 250 21.67 -13.86 -10.42
CA ASN A 250 22.76 -13.93 -9.43
C ASN A 250 22.31 -14.37 -8.02
N GLY A 251 21.43 -15.35 -7.95
CA GLY A 251 20.93 -15.91 -6.68
C GLY A 251 19.74 -15.16 -6.07
N LYS A 252 19.25 -14.09 -6.70
CA LYS A 252 18.04 -13.40 -6.28
C LYS A 252 16.92 -13.62 -7.30
N TYR A 253 15.70 -13.77 -6.83
CA TYR A 253 14.53 -13.87 -7.71
C TYR A 253 13.96 -12.48 -7.97
N VAL A 254 13.96 -12.07 -9.23
CA VAL A 254 13.46 -10.77 -9.67
C VAL A 254 12.08 -10.96 -10.28
N TYR A 255 11.09 -10.49 -9.58
CA TYR A 255 9.69 -10.44 -10.03
C TYR A 255 9.45 -9.09 -10.68
N ARG A 256 8.96 -9.11 -11.91
CA ARG A 256 8.53 -7.92 -12.63
C ARG A 256 7.11 -8.14 -13.15
N ALA A 257 6.25 -7.17 -13.00
CA ALA A 257 4.89 -7.27 -13.52
C ALA A 257 4.41 -5.93 -14.06
N ARG A 258 3.64 -5.99 -15.16
CA ARG A 258 2.76 -4.94 -15.66
C ARG A 258 1.33 -5.44 -15.53
N ILE A 259 0.54 -4.74 -14.75
CA ILE A 259 -0.84 -5.13 -14.46
C ILE A 259 -1.74 -3.95 -14.80
N PRO A 260 -2.62 -4.08 -15.79
CA PRO A 260 -3.60 -3.04 -16.11
C PRO A 260 -4.49 -2.72 -14.91
N TRP A 261 -4.82 -1.46 -14.71
CA TRP A 261 -5.73 -1.04 -13.62
C TRP A 261 -7.11 -1.70 -13.74
N THR A 262 -7.52 -2.05 -14.95
CA THR A 262 -8.75 -2.81 -15.20
C THR A 262 -8.73 -4.20 -14.56
N GLU A 263 -7.56 -4.81 -14.34
CA GLU A 263 -7.43 -6.09 -13.63
C GLU A 263 -7.62 -5.95 -12.11
N PHE A 264 -7.44 -4.76 -11.56
CA PHE A 264 -7.73 -4.49 -10.15
C PHE A 264 -9.16 -4.03 -9.93
N PHE A 265 -9.70 -3.21 -10.81
CA PHE A 265 -10.95 -2.49 -10.57
C PHE A 265 -12.10 -2.86 -11.52
N GLY A 266 -11.81 -3.48 -12.66
CA GLY A 266 -12.82 -3.98 -13.60
C GLY A 266 -13.57 -2.90 -14.38
N GLY A 267 -13.06 -1.68 -14.41
CA GLY A 267 -13.66 -0.56 -15.13
C GLY A 267 -12.61 0.21 -15.93
N ASP A 268 -13.05 1.08 -16.79
CA ASP A 268 -12.18 1.97 -17.56
C ASP A 268 -11.76 3.16 -16.66
N ILE A 269 -10.82 2.89 -15.75
CA ILE A 269 -10.29 3.86 -14.82
C ILE A 269 -8.90 4.25 -15.24
N LYS A 270 -8.67 5.56 -15.31
CA LYS A 270 -7.36 6.14 -15.49
C LYS A 270 -6.86 6.71 -14.17
N MET A 271 -5.66 6.31 -13.80
CA MET A 271 -4.98 6.85 -12.63
C MET A 271 -4.42 8.23 -12.95
N ASP A 272 -4.33 9.05 -11.93
CA ASP A 272 -3.72 10.37 -11.98
C ASP A 272 -2.79 10.58 -10.77
N GLU A 273 -2.05 11.66 -10.78
CA GLU A 273 -1.06 12.00 -9.75
C GLU A 273 -1.65 12.22 -8.34
N ASN A 274 -2.97 12.41 -8.24
CA ASN A 274 -3.67 12.59 -6.97
C ASN A 274 -4.34 11.31 -6.47
N THR A 275 -4.26 10.22 -7.24
CA THR A 275 -4.87 8.95 -6.85
C THR A 275 -4.14 8.34 -5.67
N GLN A 276 -4.87 8.00 -4.61
CA GLN A 276 -4.37 7.32 -3.43
C GLN A 276 -4.96 5.92 -3.35
N LEU A 277 -4.08 4.93 -3.21
CA LEU A 277 -4.44 3.53 -3.14
C LEU A 277 -3.86 2.91 -1.85
N GLY A 278 -4.63 2.03 -1.21
CA GLY A 278 -4.07 1.09 -0.27
C GLY A 278 -3.27 0.02 -1.02
N PHE A 279 -2.07 -0.27 -0.56
CA PHE A 279 -1.17 -1.24 -1.16
C PHE A 279 -0.60 -2.17 -0.10
N SER A 280 -0.69 -3.46 -0.32
CA SER A 280 -0.03 -4.49 0.47
C SER A 280 0.70 -5.45 -0.45
N VAL A 281 1.83 -5.96 0.00
CA VAL A 281 2.58 -7.01 -0.70
C VAL A 281 3.19 -7.96 0.32
N LEU A 282 3.08 -9.26 0.02
CA LEU A 282 3.73 -10.31 0.78
C LEU A 282 4.48 -11.27 -0.15
N LEU A 283 5.47 -11.94 0.42
CA LEU A 283 6.18 -13.06 -0.18
C LEU A 283 5.86 -14.31 0.64
N ASN A 284 5.32 -15.34 0.01
CA ASN A 284 5.18 -16.66 0.61
C ASN A 284 6.50 -17.42 0.54
N ASP A 285 6.74 -18.27 1.52
CA ASP A 285 7.96 -19.03 1.70
C ASP A 285 7.68 -20.53 1.82
N ASN A 286 8.40 -21.34 1.03
CA ASN A 286 8.28 -22.79 0.98
C ASN A 286 9.63 -23.47 0.63
N ASP A 287 10.28 -24.08 1.62
CA ASP A 287 11.54 -24.83 1.45
C ASP A 287 11.36 -26.24 0.86
N GLY A 288 10.35 -26.47 0.02
CA GLY A 288 10.09 -27.78 -0.59
C GLY A 288 9.29 -28.77 0.27
N ASN A 289 8.95 -28.40 1.51
CA ASN A 289 8.18 -29.24 2.44
C ASN A 289 6.79 -28.68 2.78
N GLY A 290 6.27 -27.76 1.97
CA GLY A 290 5.04 -27.01 2.22
C GLY A 290 5.32 -25.61 2.74
N ARG A 291 4.29 -24.77 2.71
CA ARG A 291 4.38 -23.38 3.11
C ARG A 291 4.87 -23.20 4.55
N ARG A 292 5.95 -22.49 4.77
CA ARG A 292 6.49 -22.14 6.09
C ARG A 292 5.81 -20.91 6.69
N GLY A 293 5.38 -20.00 5.83
CA GLY A 293 4.77 -18.74 6.23
C GLY A 293 4.92 -17.67 5.16
N LEU A 294 5.10 -16.45 5.61
CA LEU A 294 5.27 -15.30 4.73
C LEU A 294 6.07 -14.18 5.39
N VAL A 295 6.69 -13.34 4.57
CA VAL A 295 7.11 -12.00 4.96
C VAL A 295 6.20 -10.97 4.28
N GLU A 296 5.83 -9.89 4.99
CA GLU A 296 4.95 -8.87 4.44
C GLU A 296 5.43 -7.45 4.67
N TYR A 297 5.22 -6.59 3.68
CA TYR A 297 5.48 -5.16 3.80
C TYR A 297 4.37 -4.45 4.58
N CYS A 298 3.11 -4.71 4.23
CA CYS A 298 1.93 -4.18 4.91
C CYS A 298 0.90 -5.28 5.11
N SER A 299 0.18 -5.24 6.24
CA SER A 299 -0.96 -6.14 6.47
C SER A 299 -2.10 -5.85 5.49
N GLY A 300 -2.93 -6.86 5.23
CA GLY A 300 -4.14 -6.72 4.42
C GLY A 300 -4.34 -7.81 3.39
N ILE A 301 -3.49 -8.83 3.41
CA ILE A 301 -3.60 -10.05 2.59
C ILE A 301 -3.70 -11.24 3.54
N GLY A 302 -4.69 -12.11 3.36
CA GLY A 302 -4.90 -13.34 4.13
C GLY A 302 -6.18 -13.35 4.92
#